data_8803d0678735dfe6622208e44830b3d1
#
_entry.id   8803d0678735dfe6622208e44830b3d1
#
_cell.length_a   1.000
_cell.length_b   1.000
_cell.length_c   1.000
_cell.angle_alpha   90.00
_cell.angle_beta   90.00
_cell.angle_gamma   90.00
#
_symmetry.space_group_name_H-M   'P 1'
#
loop_
_entity.id
_entity.type
_entity.pdbx_description
1 polymer ?
#
loop_
_entity_poly.entity_id
_entity_poly.type
_entity_poly.pdbx_seq_one_letter_code
_entity_poly.pdbx_strand_id
1 'polypeptide(L)'
;LITDNNEQLNSQEEEPLVKRSIDFIFQALLPKDKLFYPLFDQACNNMVEVAKVLENALKSDSVTRIQSYETINLLEKQGDEITHAIMRETGNTFVVPFDREDIHALAIAIDDVVDYIYGTSKRLDIYKVHQISPAMVRLAEIITLSAIELQSAVREMRSLRNVRKVKAHLHTINTLENEADKIMNSTIADLFKNETDAMVILKTKEVITFLENATDKCEEAAHVIDSVIIKFS
;
A
#
# COMPACT_ATOMS: atom_id res chain seq x y z
N LEU A 1 13.98 -53.66 47.32
CA LEU A 1 13.96 -53.40 45.90
C LEU A 1 13.23 -52.06 45.68
N ILE A 2 13.91 -50.99 45.78
CA ILE A 2 14.53 -50.00 44.86
C ILE A 2 13.71 -49.80 43.59
N THR A 3 13.06 -48.65 43.46
CA THR A 3 12.86 -47.97 42.22
C THR A 3 12.90 -46.47 42.44
N ASP A 4 13.89 -45.84 41.83
CA ASP A 4 14.09 -44.42 41.69
C ASP A 4 12.97 -43.80 40.82
N ASN A 5 12.40 -42.72 41.31
CA ASN A 5 11.58 -41.77 40.51
C ASN A 5 12.45 -40.58 40.15
N ASN A 6 12.75 -40.49 38.88
CA ASN A 6 13.40 -39.35 38.24
C ASN A 6 12.39 -38.18 38.13
N GLU A 7 12.60 -37.18 38.96
CA GLU A 7 12.04 -35.84 38.75
C GLU A 7 12.79 -35.17 37.60
N GLN A 8 12.11 -35.05 36.43
CA GLN A 8 12.51 -34.10 35.41
C GLN A 8 11.95 -32.71 35.78
N LEU A 9 12.80 -31.93 36.43
CA LEU A 9 12.59 -30.50 36.64
C LEU A 9 12.68 -29.78 35.27
N ASN A 10 11.60 -29.18 34.93
CA ASN A 10 11.41 -28.29 33.75
C ASN A 10 12.13 -26.97 34.03
N SER A 11 13.40 -26.87 33.63
CA SER A 11 14.18 -25.62 33.68
C SER A 11 13.73 -24.71 32.51
N GLN A 12 12.69 -23.92 32.73
CA GLN A 12 12.49 -22.69 31.95
C GLN A 12 13.58 -21.70 32.41
N GLU A 13 14.60 -21.52 31.61
CA GLU A 13 15.59 -20.46 31.81
C GLU A 13 14.86 -19.10 31.72
N GLU A 14 14.60 -18.51 32.87
CA GLU A 14 14.20 -17.09 32.95
C GLU A 14 15.39 -16.26 32.47
N GLU A 15 15.30 -15.65 31.30
CA GLU A 15 16.29 -14.66 30.86
C GLU A 15 16.42 -13.57 31.91
N PRO A 16 17.66 -13.23 32.31
CA PRO A 16 17.90 -12.30 33.43
C PRO A 16 17.29 -10.91 33.09
N LEU A 17 16.53 -10.38 34.03
CA LEU A 17 15.87 -9.04 33.95
C LEU A 17 16.80 -7.93 33.46
N VAL A 18 18.11 -8.06 33.73
CA VAL A 18 19.15 -7.14 33.27
C VAL A 18 19.31 -7.18 31.74
N LYS A 19 19.22 -8.37 31.12
CA LYS A 19 19.31 -8.51 29.65
C LYS A 19 18.10 -7.87 28.98
N ARG A 20 16.88 -8.07 29.48
CA ARG A 20 15.67 -7.39 29.04
C ARG A 20 15.74 -5.86 29.16
N SER A 21 16.34 -5.37 30.26
CA SER A 21 16.51 -3.93 30.47
C SER A 21 17.57 -3.34 29.54
N ILE A 22 18.64 -4.06 29.25
CA ILE A 22 19.70 -3.66 28.33
C ILE A 22 19.17 -3.67 26.90
N ASP A 23 18.44 -4.70 26.48
CA ASP A 23 17.80 -4.77 25.16
C ASP A 23 16.77 -3.66 24.97
N PHE A 24 15.99 -3.31 26.00
CA PHE A 24 15.07 -2.18 25.98
C PHE A 24 15.79 -0.83 25.81
N ILE A 25 16.92 -0.61 26.50
CA ILE A 25 17.75 0.60 26.36
C ILE A 25 18.43 0.65 24.98
N PHE A 26 18.91 -0.50 24.46
CA PHE A 26 19.50 -0.58 23.13
C PHE A 26 18.46 -0.35 22.02
N GLN A 27 17.24 -0.87 22.15
CA GLN A 27 16.14 -0.58 21.21
C GLN A 27 15.71 0.89 21.28
N ALA A 28 15.71 1.51 22.45
CA ALA A 28 15.42 2.93 22.61
C ALA A 28 16.52 3.86 22.04
N LEU A 29 17.75 3.33 21.87
CA LEU A 29 18.92 4.03 21.29
C LEU A 29 19.16 3.69 19.81
N LEU A 30 18.38 2.78 19.20
CA LEU A 30 18.50 2.51 17.77
C LEU A 30 18.17 3.78 16.98
N PRO A 31 19.01 4.17 16.00
CA PRO A 31 18.71 5.33 15.16
C PRO A 31 17.32 5.15 14.54
N LYS A 32 16.49 6.21 14.59
CA LYS A 32 15.15 6.31 14.02
C LYS A 32 15.04 5.74 12.60
N ASP A 33 16.15 5.81 11.85
CA ASP A 33 16.28 5.38 10.46
C ASP A 33 16.29 3.87 10.26
N LYS A 34 16.53 3.06 11.33
CA LYS A 34 16.71 1.61 11.18
C LYS A 34 15.45 0.79 11.34
N LEU A 35 14.37 1.34 11.87
CA LEU A 35 13.15 0.61 12.15
C LEU A 35 12.01 1.01 11.19
N PHE A 36 11.63 2.27 11.16
CA PHE A 36 10.46 2.74 10.43
C PHE A 36 10.67 2.82 8.92
N TYR A 37 11.80 3.36 8.46
CA TYR A 37 12.03 3.48 7.02
C TYR A 37 12.10 2.13 6.29
N PRO A 38 12.70 1.05 6.84
CA PRO A 38 12.58 -0.27 6.24
C PRO A 38 11.15 -0.81 6.14
N LEU A 39 10.28 -0.53 7.12
CA LEU A 39 8.88 -0.94 7.08
C LEU A 39 8.12 -0.15 6.00
N PHE A 40 8.31 1.16 5.90
CA PHE A 40 7.75 1.95 4.82
C PHE A 40 8.27 1.55 3.44
N ASP A 41 9.57 1.16 3.32
CA ASP A 41 10.09 0.58 2.08
C ASP A 41 9.36 -0.71 1.72
N GLN A 42 9.09 -1.59 2.68
CA GLN A 42 8.35 -2.82 2.45
C GLN A 42 6.92 -2.52 2.01
N ALA A 43 6.21 -1.59 2.68
CA ALA A 43 4.86 -1.17 2.31
C ALA A 43 4.81 -0.60 0.88
N CYS A 44 5.71 0.32 0.54
CA CYS A 44 5.77 0.89 -0.79
C CYS A 44 6.19 -0.13 -1.88
N ASN A 45 7.11 -1.05 -1.56
CA ASN A 45 7.49 -2.12 -2.49
C ASN A 45 6.30 -3.04 -2.77
N ASN A 46 5.56 -3.43 -1.73
CA ASN A 46 4.35 -4.24 -1.85
C ASN A 46 3.29 -3.51 -2.71
N MET A 47 2.99 -2.24 -2.43
CA MET A 47 2.05 -1.42 -3.19
C MET A 47 2.43 -1.34 -4.69
N VAL A 48 3.70 -1.10 -5.01
CA VAL A 48 4.18 -1.07 -6.40
C VAL A 48 4.07 -2.43 -7.07
N GLU A 49 4.31 -3.53 -6.34
CA GLU A 49 4.17 -4.89 -6.85
C GLU A 49 2.70 -5.20 -7.16
N VAL A 50 1.79 -4.91 -6.25
CA VAL A 50 0.33 -5.09 -6.45
C VAL A 50 -0.15 -4.31 -7.67
N ALA A 51 0.26 -3.05 -7.83
CA ALA A 51 -0.10 -2.21 -8.96
C ALA A 51 0.38 -2.82 -10.29
N LYS A 52 1.64 -3.29 -10.36
CA LYS A 52 2.19 -3.98 -11.54
C LYS A 52 1.46 -5.27 -11.86
N VAL A 53 1.08 -6.05 -10.85
CA VAL A 53 0.32 -7.29 -11.06
C VAL A 53 -1.05 -6.97 -11.65
N LEU A 54 -1.75 -5.94 -11.16
CA LEU A 54 -3.03 -5.49 -11.74
C LEU A 54 -2.86 -5.02 -13.19
N GLU A 55 -1.88 -4.16 -13.48
CA GLU A 55 -1.60 -3.67 -14.83
C GLU A 55 -1.35 -4.82 -15.81
N ASN A 56 -0.49 -5.78 -15.44
CA ASN A 56 -0.20 -6.94 -16.25
C ASN A 56 -1.42 -7.84 -16.43
N ALA A 57 -2.23 -8.00 -15.39
CA ALA A 57 -3.48 -8.76 -15.43
C ALA A 57 -4.44 -8.19 -16.48
N LEU A 58 -4.62 -6.87 -16.52
CA LEU A 58 -5.52 -6.21 -17.47
C LEU A 58 -5.01 -6.26 -18.92
N LYS A 59 -3.71 -6.45 -19.12
CA LYS A 59 -3.08 -6.64 -20.45
C LYS A 59 -3.04 -8.10 -20.91
N SER A 60 -3.35 -9.06 -20.02
CA SER A 60 -3.23 -10.49 -20.28
C SER A 60 -4.53 -11.12 -20.77
N ASP A 61 -4.45 -12.39 -21.19
CA ASP A 61 -5.60 -13.24 -21.44
C ASP A 61 -6.38 -13.56 -20.15
N SER A 62 -7.60 -14.13 -20.31
CA SER A 62 -8.50 -14.39 -19.18
C SER A 62 -7.96 -15.39 -18.15
N VAL A 63 -7.15 -16.37 -18.57
CA VAL A 63 -6.61 -17.40 -17.67
C VAL A 63 -5.53 -16.80 -16.78
N THR A 64 -4.56 -16.14 -17.39
CA THR A 64 -3.48 -15.42 -16.68
C THR A 64 -4.03 -14.37 -15.74
N ARG A 65 -5.09 -13.66 -16.15
CA ARG A 65 -5.77 -12.65 -15.35
C ARG A 65 -6.37 -13.22 -14.07
N ILE A 66 -7.05 -14.36 -14.12
CA ILE A 66 -7.61 -15.01 -12.93
C ILE A 66 -6.51 -15.43 -11.95
N GLN A 67 -5.38 -15.95 -12.43
CA GLN A 67 -4.23 -16.28 -11.58
C GLN A 67 -3.63 -15.04 -10.91
N SER A 68 -3.63 -13.90 -11.62
CA SER A 68 -3.16 -12.62 -11.07
C SER A 68 -4.03 -12.13 -9.92
N TYR A 69 -5.34 -12.40 -9.91
CA TYR A 69 -6.22 -12.01 -8.81
C TYR A 69 -5.88 -12.72 -7.49
N GLU A 70 -5.46 -13.99 -7.56
CA GLU A 70 -4.97 -14.71 -6.39
C GLU A 70 -3.67 -14.11 -5.86
N THR A 71 -2.77 -13.71 -6.76
CA THR A 71 -1.52 -13.02 -6.40
C THR A 71 -1.80 -11.68 -5.74
N ILE A 72 -2.74 -10.86 -6.27
CA ILE A 72 -3.15 -9.59 -5.66
C ILE A 72 -3.71 -9.82 -4.25
N ASN A 73 -4.54 -10.85 -4.04
CA ASN A 73 -5.08 -11.18 -2.72
C ASN A 73 -3.99 -11.58 -1.71
N LEU A 74 -2.92 -12.24 -2.16
CA LEU A 74 -1.79 -12.58 -1.29
C LEU A 74 -0.96 -11.35 -0.92
N LEU A 75 -0.74 -10.47 -1.90
CA LEU A 75 0.01 -9.23 -1.69
C LEU A 75 -0.74 -8.24 -0.81
N GLU A 76 -2.07 -8.15 -0.91
CA GLU A 76 -2.90 -7.35 0.00
C GLU A 76 -2.74 -7.81 1.45
N LYS A 77 -2.83 -9.12 1.74
CA LYS A 77 -2.60 -9.65 3.09
C LYS A 77 -1.19 -9.36 3.61
N GLN A 78 -0.19 -9.35 2.72
CA GLN A 78 1.17 -8.95 3.09
C GLN A 78 1.24 -7.46 3.42
N GLY A 79 0.52 -6.61 2.67
CA GLY A 79 0.38 -5.18 2.94
C GLY A 79 -0.22 -4.92 4.32
N ASP A 80 -1.34 -5.58 4.63
CA ASP A 80 -2.00 -5.55 5.94
C ASP A 80 -1.02 -5.88 7.08
N GLU A 81 -0.26 -6.96 6.95
CA GLU A 81 0.72 -7.37 7.97
C GLU A 81 1.81 -6.31 8.17
N ILE A 82 2.28 -5.67 7.09
CA ILE A 82 3.29 -4.60 7.16
C ILE A 82 2.69 -3.36 7.85
N THR A 83 1.47 -2.96 7.47
CA THR A 83 0.74 -1.85 8.09
C THR A 83 0.52 -2.09 9.59
N HIS A 84 0.09 -3.28 9.97
CA HIS A 84 -0.01 -3.68 11.37
C HIS A 84 1.35 -3.67 12.10
N ALA A 85 2.45 -4.02 11.42
CA ALA A 85 3.78 -3.93 12.00
C ALA A 85 4.18 -2.47 12.26
N ILE A 86 3.94 -1.55 11.32
CA ILE A 86 4.18 -0.11 11.50
C ILE A 86 3.39 0.42 12.72
N MET A 87 2.11 0.06 12.82
CA MET A 87 1.25 0.47 13.93
C MET A 87 1.78 -0.02 15.30
N ARG A 88 2.16 -1.30 15.40
CA ARG A 88 2.71 -1.89 16.64
C ARG A 88 4.02 -1.21 17.02
N GLU A 89 4.93 -1.03 16.07
CA GLU A 89 6.23 -0.40 16.35
C GLU A 89 6.08 1.06 16.75
N THR A 90 5.11 1.78 16.17
CA THR A 90 4.79 3.16 16.58
C THR A 90 4.30 3.23 18.03
N GLY A 91 3.53 2.23 18.48
CA GLY A 91 3.07 2.11 19.87
C GLY A 91 4.19 1.78 20.86
N ASN A 92 5.13 0.93 20.46
CA ASN A 92 6.18 0.36 21.32
C ASN A 92 7.45 1.23 21.40
N THR A 93 7.71 2.07 20.39
CA THR A 93 8.96 2.83 20.27
C THR A 93 8.83 4.19 20.93
N PHE A 94 9.76 4.54 21.83
CA PHE A 94 9.73 5.84 22.51
C PHE A 94 10.09 7.00 21.59
N VAL A 95 11.01 6.82 20.65
CA VAL A 95 11.50 7.83 19.71
C VAL A 95 11.12 7.46 18.29
N VAL A 96 10.26 8.28 17.66
CA VAL A 96 9.78 8.10 16.27
C VAL A 96 10.41 9.15 15.33
N PRO A 97 10.50 8.88 14.00
CA PRO A 97 11.12 9.78 13.03
C PRO A 97 10.33 11.09 12.82
N PHE A 98 9.00 11.02 12.90
CA PHE A 98 8.07 12.15 12.79
C PHE A 98 6.83 11.84 13.64
N ASP A 99 5.82 12.68 13.68
CA ASP A 99 4.66 12.56 14.57
C ASP A 99 3.99 11.19 14.39
N ARG A 100 3.59 10.56 15.51
CA ARG A 100 2.94 9.23 15.49
C ARG A 100 1.68 9.21 14.66
N GLU A 101 0.91 10.29 14.70
CA GLU A 101 -0.31 10.45 13.91
C GLU A 101 0.01 10.45 12.41
N ASP A 102 1.10 11.10 12.01
CA ASP A 102 1.54 11.15 10.61
C ASP A 102 2.08 9.79 10.14
N ILE A 103 2.78 9.05 11.03
CA ILE A 103 3.22 7.66 10.74
C ILE A 103 2.00 6.78 10.47
N HIS A 104 0.98 6.86 11.32
CA HIS A 104 -0.26 6.10 11.15
C HIS A 104 -0.99 6.51 9.87
N ALA A 105 -1.15 7.82 9.64
CA ALA A 105 -1.82 8.33 8.46
C ALA A 105 -1.14 7.87 7.16
N LEU A 106 0.19 7.93 7.10
CA LEU A 106 0.94 7.47 5.93
C LEU A 106 0.83 5.96 5.72
N ALA A 107 0.90 5.17 6.80
CA ALA A 107 0.76 3.71 6.70
C ALA A 107 -0.63 3.32 6.18
N ILE A 108 -1.70 3.93 6.71
CA ILE A 108 -3.07 3.71 6.26
C ILE A 108 -3.24 4.15 4.80
N ALA A 109 -2.72 5.32 4.42
CA ALA A 109 -2.89 5.82 3.07
C ALA A 109 -2.20 4.94 2.01
N ILE A 110 -1.04 4.33 2.33
CA ILE A 110 -0.38 3.35 1.45
C ILE A 110 -1.20 2.07 1.36
N ASP A 111 -1.76 1.61 2.45
CA ASP A 111 -2.62 0.43 2.55
C ASP A 111 -3.91 0.60 1.73
N ASP A 112 -4.57 1.75 1.86
CA ASP A 112 -5.77 2.10 1.09
C ASP A 112 -5.54 1.96 -0.44
N VAL A 113 -4.37 2.32 -0.96
CA VAL A 113 -4.04 2.12 -2.38
C VAL A 113 -4.10 0.63 -2.74
N VAL A 114 -3.50 -0.22 -1.92
CA VAL A 114 -3.49 -1.69 -2.11
C VAL A 114 -4.90 -2.24 -2.04
N ASP A 115 -5.71 -1.79 -1.09
CA ASP A 115 -7.10 -2.18 -0.89
C ASP A 115 -7.98 -1.87 -2.11
N TYR A 116 -7.83 -0.68 -2.69
CA TYR A 116 -8.59 -0.32 -3.90
C TYR A 116 -8.15 -1.12 -5.13
N ILE A 117 -6.87 -1.45 -5.26
CA ILE A 117 -6.36 -2.36 -6.31
C ILE A 117 -6.96 -3.77 -6.12
N TYR A 118 -6.93 -4.29 -4.90
CA TYR A 118 -7.56 -5.57 -4.56
C TYR A 118 -9.06 -5.54 -4.80
N GLY A 119 -9.75 -4.48 -4.36
CA GLY A 119 -11.17 -4.27 -4.60
C GLY A 119 -11.53 -4.26 -6.08
N THR A 120 -10.66 -3.70 -6.94
CA THR A 120 -10.79 -3.74 -8.40
C THR A 120 -10.70 -5.17 -8.93
N SER A 121 -9.67 -5.92 -8.51
CA SER A 121 -9.49 -7.31 -8.94
C SER A 121 -10.67 -8.22 -8.56
N LYS A 122 -11.22 -8.01 -7.36
CA LYS A 122 -12.42 -8.71 -6.87
C LYS A 122 -13.64 -8.42 -7.73
N ARG A 123 -13.86 -7.16 -8.16
CA ARG A 123 -14.98 -6.79 -9.02
C ARG A 123 -14.86 -7.39 -10.40
N LEU A 124 -13.68 -7.35 -10.98
CA LEU A 124 -13.40 -7.99 -12.26
C LEU A 124 -13.72 -9.48 -12.23
N ASP A 125 -13.36 -10.17 -11.14
CA ASP A 125 -13.65 -11.60 -10.97
C ASP A 125 -15.12 -11.88 -10.67
N ILE A 126 -15.72 -11.22 -9.67
CA ILE A 126 -17.12 -11.46 -9.25
C ILE A 126 -18.10 -11.13 -10.37
N TYR A 127 -17.87 -10.03 -11.09
CA TYR A 127 -18.74 -9.59 -12.18
C TYR A 127 -18.45 -10.31 -13.49
N LYS A 128 -17.41 -11.16 -13.54
CA LYS A 128 -16.97 -11.86 -14.75
C LYS A 128 -16.79 -10.91 -15.92
N VAL A 129 -16.00 -9.85 -15.68
CA VAL A 129 -15.66 -8.87 -16.71
C VAL A 129 -14.62 -9.48 -17.65
N HIS A 130 -15.09 -9.96 -18.80
CA HIS A 130 -14.21 -10.62 -19.78
C HIS A 130 -13.51 -9.62 -20.70
N GLN A 131 -14.19 -8.55 -21.06
CA GLN A 131 -13.66 -7.52 -21.97
C GLN A 131 -13.02 -6.38 -21.16
N ILE A 132 -11.73 -6.22 -21.33
CA ILE A 132 -10.97 -5.13 -20.71
C ILE A 132 -10.89 -4.00 -21.74
N SER A 133 -11.39 -2.82 -21.38
CA SER A 133 -11.32 -1.65 -22.24
C SER A 133 -9.94 -0.99 -22.21
N PRO A 134 -9.53 -0.26 -23.26
CA PRO A 134 -8.31 0.54 -23.24
C PRO A 134 -8.23 1.52 -22.06
N ALA A 135 -9.39 2.06 -21.64
CA ALA A 135 -9.47 2.95 -20.48
C ALA A 135 -9.08 2.23 -19.17
N MET A 136 -9.55 1.00 -18.96
CA MET A 136 -9.15 0.20 -17.78
C MET A 136 -7.64 -0.07 -17.75
N VAL A 137 -7.05 -0.40 -18.91
CA VAL A 137 -5.60 -0.61 -19.03
C VAL A 137 -4.85 0.68 -18.71
N ARG A 138 -5.30 1.83 -19.27
CA ARG A 138 -4.64 3.12 -19.03
C ARG A 138 -4.72 3.56 -17.57
N LEU A 139 -5.86 3.36 -16.90
CA LEU A 139 -6.00 3.63 -15.46
C LEU A 139 -5.04 2.76 -14.63
N ALA A 140 -4.90 1.48 -14.94
CA ALA A 140 -3.94 0.61 -14.25
C ALA A 140 -2.48 1.04 -14.47
N GLU A 141 -2.11 1.53 -15.65
CA GLU A 141 -0.80 2.14 -15.91
C GLU A 141 -0.59 3.39 -15.04
N ILE A 142 -1.60 4.24 -14.93
CA ILE A 142 -1.54 5.44 -14.07
C ILE A 142 -1.36 5.04 -12.60
N ILE A 143 -2.10 4.04 -12.10
CA ILE A 143 -1.92 3.52 -10.74
C ILE A 143 -0.47 3.07 -10.52
N THR A 144 0.10 2.31 -11.46
CA THR A 144 1.49 1.84 -11.36
C THR A 144 2.48 3.01 -11.33
N LEU A 145 2.29 4.04 -12.17
CA LEU A 145 3.14 5.22 -12.19
C LEU A 145 3.01 6.01 -10.88
N SER A 146 1.80 6.23 -10.38
CA SER A 146 1.54 6.92 -9.12
C SER A 146 2.16 6.19 -7.93
N ALA A 147 2.07 4.86 -7.88
CA ALA A 147 2.69 4.04 -6.86
C ALA A 147 4.23 4.15 -6.86
N ILE A 148 4.87 4.21 -8.04
CA ILE A 148 6.32 4.40 -8.19
C ILE A 148 6.74 5.80 -7.71
N GLU A 149 5.98 6.83 -8.05
CA GLU A 149 6.23 8.21 -7.60
C GLU A 149 6.06 8.33 -6.08
N LEU A 150 5.03 7.70 -5.52
CA LEU A 150 4.79 7.67 -4.08
C LEU A 150 5.93 6.96 -3.33
N GLN A 151 6.39 5.81 -3.83
CA GLN A 151 7.56 5.10 -3.31
C GLN A 151 8.80 6.00 -3.31
N SER A 152 9.00 6.75 -4.39
CA SER A 152 10.14 7.67 -4.53
C SER A 152 10.03 8.82 -3.53
N ALA A 153 8.84 9.41 -3.36
CA ALA A 153 8.59 10.45 -2.38
C ALA A 153 8.89 9.97 -0.95
N VAL A 154 8.40 8.79 -0.56
CA VAL A 154 8.67 8.18 0.77
C VAL A 154 10.17 7.96 0.99
N ARG A 155 10.90 7.51 -0.02
CA ARG A 155 12.36 7.33 0.06
C ARG A 155 13.12 8.66 0.25
N GLU A 156 12.72 9.70 -0.48
CA GLU A 156 13.35 11.03 -0.38
C GLU A 156 13.00 11.73 0.95
N MET A 157 11.88 11.40 1.62
CA MET A 157 11.54 11.91 2.95
C MET A 157 12.56 11.59 4.03
N ARG A 158 13.36 10.53 3.87
CA ARG A 158 14.43 10.16 4.84
C ARG A 158 15.44 11.29 5.03
N SER A 159 15.65 12.09 4.00
CA SER A 159 16.49 13.25 4.05
C SER A 159 15.64 14.50 3.89
N LEU A 160 15.31 15.17 4.99
CA LEU A 160 14.59 16.45 5.01
C LEU A 160 15.29 17.56 4.20
N ARG A 161 16.49 17.31 3.69
CA ARG A 161 17.21 18.21 2.76
C ARG A 161 16.66 18.16 1.33
N ASN A 162 15.85 17.16 1.00
CA ASN A 162 15.38 16.89 -0.36
C ASN A 162 13.93 17.33 -0.62
N VAL A 163 13.39 18.28 0.17
CA VAL A 163 12.00 18.76 0.06
C VAL A 163 11.60 19.09 -1.39
N ARG A 164 12.51 19.67 -2.18
CA ARG A 164 12.24 20.01 -3.58
C ARG A 164 11.97 18.77 -4.44
N LYS A 165 12.69 17.67 -4.21
CA LYS A 165 12.50 16.43 -4.95
C LYS A 165 11.18 15.75 -4.54
N VAL A 166 10.92 15.70 -3.23
CA VAL A 166 9.64 15.16 -2.75
C VAL A 166 8.48 15.91 -3.40
N LYS A 167 8.49 17.25 -3.35
CA LYS A 167 7.43 18.06 -4.00
C LYS A 167 7.29 17.80 -5.50
N ALA A 168 8.37 17.48 -6.21
CA ALA A 168 8.29 17.10 -7.62
C ALA A 168 7.52 15.79 -7.81
N HIS A 169 7.78 14.76 -6.99
CA HIS A 169 7.04 13.50 -6.99
C HIS A 169 5.55 13.71 -6.69
N LEU A 170 5.22 14.50 -5.64
CA LEU A 170 3.84 14.81 -5.28
C LEU A 170 3.10 15.53 -6.41
N HIS A 171 3.76 16.48 -7.09
CA HIS A 171 3.19 17.15 -8.26
C HIS A 171 2.91 16.19 -9.42
N THR A 172 3.79 15.21 -9.65
CA THR A 172 3.57 14.18 -10.67
C THR A 172 2.36 13.32 -10.34
N ILE A 173 2.18 12.92 -9.06
CA ILE A 173 1.02 12.14 -8.60
C ILE A 173 -0.27 12.91 -8.85
N ASN A 174 -0.35 14.18 -8.48
CA ASN A 174 -1.52 15.04 -8.74
C ASN A 174 -1.82 15.16 -10.25
N THR A 175 -0.78 15.22 -11.09
CA THR A 175 -0.95 15.28 -12.55
C THR A 175 -1.54 13.96 -13.08
N LEU A 176 -1.11 12.82 -12.55
CA LEU A 176 -1.58 11.48 -12.93
C LEU A 176 -3.03 11.26 -12.47
N GLU A 177 -3.39 11.70 -11.26
CA GLU A 177 -4.78 11.68 -10.76
C GLU A 177 -5.69 12.50 -11.69
N ASN A 178 -5.34 13.72 -12.01
CA ASN A 178 -6.10 14.57 -12.94
C ASN A 178 -6.25 13.97 -14.36
N GLU A 179 -5.31 13.12 -14.81
CA GLU A 179 -5.45 12.34 -16.03
C GLU A 179 -6.45 11.19 -15.84
N ALA A 180 -6.39 10.48 -14.70
CA ALA A 180 -7.28 9.37 -14.37
C ALA A 180 -8.74 9.83 -14.28
N ASP A 181 -9.00 10.95 -13.59
CA ASP A 181 -10.33 11.57 -13.47
C ASP A 181 -10.93 11.89 -14.86
N LYS A 182 -10.14 12.48 -15.77
CA LYS A 182 -10.57 12.75 -17.14
C LYS A 182 -10.92 11.47 -17.91
N ILE A 183 -10.12 10.41 -17.75
CA ILE A 183 -10.37 9.11 -18.38
C ILE A 183 -11.66 8.51 -17.82
N MET A 184 -11.83 8.50 -16.51
CA MET A 184 -13.06 8.02 -15.87
C MET A 184 -14.28 8.76 -16.40
N ASN A 185 -14.29 10.08 -16.31
CA ASN A 185 -15.41 10.92 -16.71
C ASN A 185 -15.79 10.74 -18.20
N SER A 186 -14.80 10.73 -19.10
CA SER A 186 -15.05 10.50 -20.53
C SER A 186 -15.55 9.09 -20.81
N THR A 187 -14.99 8.07 -20.15
CA THR A 187 -15.38 6.67 -20.33
C THR A 187 -16.82 6.43 -19.84
N ILE A 188 -17.18 7.01 -18.69
CA ILE A 188 -18.55 6.92 -18.15
C ILE A 188 -19.53 7.63 -19.08
N ALA A 189 -19.21 8.82 -19.58
CA ALA A 189 -20.07 9.54 -20.52
C ALA A 189 -20.30 8.75 -21.82
N ASP A 190 -19.25 8.17 -22.38
CA ASP A 190 -19.35 7.34 -23.59
C ASP A 190 -20.12 6.04 -23.33
N LEU A 191 -19.95 5.42 -22.16
CA LEU A 191 -20.68 4.22 -21.75
C LEU A 191 -22.19 4.47 -21.71
N PHE A 192 -22.63 5.53 -21.05
CA PHE A 192 -24.05 5.88 -20.96
C PHE A 192 -24.68 6.34 -22.28
N LYS A 193 -23.86 6.81 -23.24
CA LYS A 193 -24.32 7.23 -24.55
C LYS A 193 -24.47 6.06 -25.52
N ASN A 194 -23.57 5.07 -25.46
CA ASN A 194 -23.41 4.08 -26.52
C ASN A 194 -23.83 2.66 -26.11
N GLU A 195 -23.89 2.36 -24.81
CA GLU A 195 -24.27 1.03 -24.30
C GLU A 195 -25.77 1.01 -23.93
N THR A 196 -26.43 -0.11 -24.24
CA THR A 196 -27.85 -0.33 -23.96
C THR A 196 -28.11 -1.39 -22.90
N ASP A 197 -27.11 -2.25 -22.63
CA ASP A 197 -27.22 -3.26 -21.57
C ASP A 197 -26.88 -2.65 -20.21
N ALA A 198 -27.91 -2.50 -19.38
CA ALA A 198 -27.79 -1.93 -18.05
C ALA A 198 -26.78 -2.69 -17.15
N MET A 199 -26.63 -4.01 -17.33
CA MET A 199 -25.66 -4.81 -16.57
C MET A 199 -24.22 -4.53 -17.00
N VAL A 200 -23.99 -4.33 -18.30
CA VAL A 200 -22.68 -3.91 -18.83
C VAL A 200 -22.34 -2.52 -18.31
N ILE A 201 -23.29 -1.58 -18.35
CA ILE A 201 -23.10 -0.22 -17.82
C ILE A 201 -22.72 -0.28 -16.34
N LEU A 202 -23.47 -1.01 -15.51
CA LEU A 202 -23.25 -1.09 -14.07
C LEU A 202 -21.86 -1.66 -13.74
N LYS A 203 -21.51 -2.82 -14.33
CA LYS A 203 -20.24 -3.51 -14.07
C LYS A 203 -19.05 -2.67 -14.53
N THR A 204 -19.11 -2.10 -15.73
CA THR A 204 -18.03 -1.31 -16.31
C THR A 204 -17.81 -0.03 -15.51
N LYS A 205 -18.91 0.71 -15.20
CA LYS A 205 -18.83 1.91 -14.39
C LYS A 205 -18.17 1.63 -13.04
N GLU A 206 -18.58 0.56 -12.35
CA GLU A 206 -18.05 0.26 -11.03
C GLU A 206 -16.55 -0.08 -11.08
N VAL A 207 -16.10 -0.87 -12.06
CA VAL A 207 -14.68 -1.19 -12.24
C VAL A 207 -13.85 0.07 -12.54
N ILE A 208 -14.34 0.93 -13.46
CA ILE A 208 -13.67 2.19 -13.82
C ILE A 208 -13.56 3.11 -12.60
N THR A 209 -14.63 3.23 -11.81
CA THR A 209 -14.62 4.03 -10.58
C THR A 209 -13.62 3.48 -9.54
N PHE A 210 -13.54 2.16 -9.39
CA PHE A 210 -12.56 1.56 -8.46
C PHE A 210 -11.11 1.74 -8.90
N LEU A 211 -10.85 1.73 -10.21
CA LEU A 211 -9.53 2.02 -10.75
C LEU A 211 -9.12 3.48 -10.51
N GLU A 212 -10.05 4.40 -10.72
CA GLU A 212 -9.78 5.81 -10.47
C GLU A 212 -9.64 6.11 -8.98
N ASN A 213 -10.49 5.57 -8.11
CA ASN A 213 -10.32 5.70 -6.66
C ASN A 213 -8.95 5.19 -6.16
N ALA A 214 -8.33 4.22 -6.83
CA ALA A 214 -6.97 3.79 -6.48
C ALA A 214 -5.92 4.90 -6.80
N THR A 215 -6.13 5.72 -7.84
CA THR A 215 -5.29 6.88 -8.13
C THR A 215 -5.52 8.01 -7.13
N ASP A 216 -6.78 8.24 -6.75
CA ASP A 216 -7.19 9.15 -5.69
C ASP A 216 -6.48 8.84 -4.37
N LYS A 217 -6.41 7.55 -3.98
CA LYS A 217 -5.68 7.11 -2.79
C LYS A 217 -4.17 7.36 -2.87
N CYS A 218 -3.57 7.30 -4.05
CA CYS A 218 -2.18 7.73 -4.23
C CYS A 218 -2.02 9.24 -3.98
N GLU A 219 -2.98 10.07 -4.39
CA GLU A 219 -2.97 11.51 -4.11
C GLU A 219 -3.20 11.80 -2.62
N GLU A 220 -4.15 11.12 -1.96
CA GLU A 220 -4.34 11.22 -0.51
C GLU A 220 -3.04 10.90 0.26
N ALA A 221 -2.33 9.85 -0.12
CA ALA A 221 -1.03 9.51 0.46
C ALA A 221 0.03 10.61 0.20
N ALA A 222 0.01 11.22 -0.99
CA ALA A 222 0.86 12.35 -1.32
C ALA A 222 0.56 13.57 -0.46
N HIS A 223 -0.69 13.86 -0.15
CA HIS A 223 -1.10 14.92 0.77
C HIS A 223 -0.62 14.69 2.20
N VAL A 224 -0.63 13.44 2.68
CA VAL A 224 -0.04 13.10 3.99
C VAL A 224 1.45 13.41 3.99
N ILE A 225 2.19 13.03 2.95
CA ILE A 225 3.62 13.32 2.80
C ILE A 225 3.88 14.84 2.79
N ASP A 226 3.08 15.62 2.05
CA ASP A 226 3.23 17.09 2.00
C ASP A 226 3.01 17.70 3.40
N SER A 227 2.02 17.22 4.15
CA SER A 227 1.75 17.66 5.52
C SER A 227 2.94 17.38 6.45
N VAL A 228 3.56 16.20 6.34
CA VAL A 228 4.77 15.87 7.10
C VAL A 228 5.91 16.84 6.77
N ILE A 229 6.17 17.08 5.48
CA ILE A 229 7.27 17.96 5.06
C ILE A 229 7.08 19.40 5.56
N ILE A 230 5.85 19.92 5.51
CA ILE A 230 5.53 21.27 5.99
C ILE A 230 5.86 21.44 7.47
N LYS A 231 5.62 20.42 8.30
CA LYS A 231 5.94 20.44 9.74
C LYS A 231 7.44 20.49 10.03
N PHE A 232 8.27 20.04 9.08
CA PHE A 232 9.73 19.99 9.21
C PHE A 232 10.47 21.07 8.42
N SER A 233 9.76 22.00 7.74
CA SER A 233 10.31 23.11 6.97
C SER A 233 10.25 24.39 7.72
#